data_e578a8eb265145228ebfafecc5891d07
#
_entry.id   e578a8eb265145228ebfafecc5891d07
#
_cell.length_a   1.000
_cell.length_b   1.000
_cell.length_c   1.000
_cell.angle_alpha   90.00
_cell.angle_beta   90.00
_cell.angle_gamma   90.00
#
_symmetry.space_group_name_H-M   'P 1'
#
loop_
_entity.id
_entity.type
_entity.pdbx_description
1 polymer ?
#
loop_
_entity_poly.entity_id
_entity_poly.type
_entity_poly.pdbx_seq_one_letter_code
_entity_poly.pdbx_strand_id
1 'polypeptide(L)'
;MSPIKVTVIGSGNWGSAIARIVGETAAQYSNDFNPAVNMWVHEEIWDGMKLSHVINEQHENPKYLPGKKLPENVVAVTDLIEACKDSDLLVFVVPHQFVSGVCEQLQGHLKDGVLAVSLIKVLILLFIFFSFVAISRRLFMIMVTLGTE
;
A
#
# COMPACT_ATOMS: atom_id res chain seq x y z
N MET A 1 21.46 2.21 -9.61
CA MET A 1 20.08 2.65 -9.37
C MET A 1 19.82 2.65 -7.88
N SER A 2 19.05 3.60 -7.37
CA SER A 2 18.61 3.53 -5.96
C SER A 2 17.62 2.37 -5.78
N PRO A 3 17.64 1.67 -4.62
CA PRO A 3 16.69 0.60 -4.34
C PRO A 3 15.23 1.07 -4.44
N ILE A 4 14.36 0.25 -5.00
CA ILE A 4 12.94 0.54 -5.23
C ILE A 4 12.22 0.65 -3.89
N LYS A 5 11.60 1.79 -3.62
CA LYS A 5 10.78 2.00 -2.42
C LYS A 5 9.34 1.58 -2.69
N VAL A 6 8.83 0.67 -1.84
CA VAL A 6 7.47 0.12 -1.97
C VAL A 6 6.57 0.65 -0.86
N THR A 7 5.35 1.02 -1.22
CA THR A 7 4.28 1.35 -0.27
C THR A 7 3.04 0.52 -0.56
N VAL A 8 2.50 -0.10 0.48
CA VAL A 8 1.22 -0.82 0.44
C VAL A 8 0.12 0.11 0.92
N ILE A 9 -0.88 0.34 0.08
CA ILE A 9 -2.02 1.23 0.37
C ILE A 9 -3.20 0.38 0.82
N GLY A 10 -3.42 0.34 2.11
CA GLY A 10 -4.47 -0.42 2.77
C GLY A 10 -3.93 -1.39 3.82
N SER A 11 -4.64 -1.47 4.94
CA SER A 11 -4.27 -2.25 6.13
C SER A 11 -5.36 -3.22 6.60
N GLY A 12 -6.31 -3.54 5.73
CA GLY A 12 -7.28 -4.60 5.98
C GLY A 12 -6.62 -5.99 6.02
N ASN A 13 -7.41 -7.05 6.03
CA ASN A 13 -6.90 -8.41 6.05
C ASN A 13 -5.89 -8.67 4.91
N TRP A 14 -6.30 -8.42 3.66
CA TRP A 14 -5.42 -8.56 2.48
C TRP A 14 -4.25 -7.57 2.49
N GLY A 15 -4.47 -6.31 2.87
CA GLY A 15 -3.41 -5.31 2.96
C GLY A 15 -2.31 -5.73 3.92
N SER A 16 -2.68 -6.24 5.09
CA SER A 16 -1.72 -6.75 6.08
C SER A 16 -0.98 -7.99 5.60
N ALA A 17 -1.68 -8.93 4.93
CA ALA A 17 -1.05 -10.13 4.37
C ALA A 17 -0.05 -9.76 3.25
N ILE A 18 -0.42 -8.85 2.36
CA ILE A 18 0.46 -8.36 1.29
C ILE A 18 1.64 -7.57 1.85
N ALA A 19 1.42 -6.69 2.83
CA ALA A 19 2.49 -5.94 3.48
C ALA A 19 3.52 -6.86 4.14
N ARG A 20 3.08 -7.97 4.73
CA ARG A 20 3.97 -9.01 5.26
C ARG A 20 4.86 -9.60 4.17
N ILE A 21 4.27 -10.07 3.06
CA ILE A 21 5.01 -10.68 1.94
C ILE A 21 5.97 -9.65 1.33
N VAL A 22 5.52 -8.43 1.09
CA VAL A 22 6.35 -7.36 0.53
C VAL A 22 7.50 -7.00 1.47
N GLY A 23 7.25 -6.92 2.78
CA GLY A 23 8.29 -6.66 3.78
C GLY A 23 9.36 -7.74 3.82
N GLU A 24 8.95 -9.02 3.86
CA GLU A 24 9.86 -10.17 3.81
C GLU A 24 10.71 -10.14 2.51
N THR A 25 10.07 -9.89 1.36
CA THR A 25 10.73 -9.83 0.05
C THR A 25 11.71 -8.66 -0.04
N ALA A 26 11.30 -7.46 0.39
CA ALA A 26 12.16 -6.28 0.34
C ALA A 26 13.42 -6.43 1.23
N ALA A 27 13.27 -7.06 2.39
CA ALA A 27 14.41 -7.38 3.25
C ALA A 27 15.36 -8.42 2.61
N GLN A 28 14.79 -9.43 1.95
CA GLN A 28 15.58 -10.49 1.27
C GLN A 28 16.35 -9.96 0.07
N TYR A 29 15.76 -9.03 -0.69
CA TYR A 29 16.33 -8.47 -1.92
C TYR A 29 16.73 -6.99 -1.74
N SER A 30 17.47 -6.70 -0.68
CA SER A 30 17.83 -5.33 -0.27
C SER A 30 18.74 -4.59 -1.25
N ASN A 31 19.36 -5.28 -2.21
CA ASN A 31 20.09 -4.65 -3.31
C ASN A 31 19.15 -3.98 -4.33
N ASP A 32 17.96 -4.55 -4.53
CA ASP A 32 17.00 -4.09 -5.52
C ASP A 32 15.87 -3.26 -4.88
N PHE A 33 15.49 -3.58 -3.65
CA PHE A 33 14.41 -2.94 -2.91
C PHE A 33 14.90 -2.25 -1.64
N ASN A 34 14.33 -1.09 -1.35
CA ASN A 34 14.51 -0.47 -0.05
C ASN A 34 13.86 -1.39 1.01
N PRO A 35 14.60 -1.82 2.03
CA PRO A 35 14.06 -2.71 3.06
C PRO A 35 12.85 -2.11 3.78
N ALA A 36 12.82 -0.80 4.00
CA ALA A 36 11.69 -0.14 4.66
C ALA A 36 10.46 -0.09 3.74
N VAL A 37 9.38 -0.71 4.17
CA VAL A 37 8.10 -0.77 3.48
C VAL A 37 7.06 0.01 4.27
N ASN A 38 6.49 1.04 3.67
CA ASN A 38 5.37 1.76 4.26
C ASN A 38 4.07 0.99 4.01
N MET A 39 3.21 0.93 5.03
CA MET A 39 1.83 0.48 4.89
C MET A 39 0.90 1.63 5.32
N TRP A 40 0.12 2.16 4.40
CA TRP A 40 -0.87 3.16 4.76
C TRP A 40 -2.02 2.53 5.52
N VAL A 41 -2.27 3.07 6.71
CA VAL A 41 -3.28 2.59 7.66
C VAL A 41 -4.34 3.67 7.84
N HIS A 42 -5.60 3.34 7.57
CA HIS A 42 -6.69 4.16 8.03
C HIS A 42 -6.76 4.06 9.56
N GLU A 43 -6.55 5.19 10.25
CA GLU A 43 -6.43 5.19 11.70
C GLU A 43 -7.75 4.81 12.37
N GLU A 44 -7.67 3.84 13.25
CA GLU A 44 -8.78 3.33 14.05
C GLU A 44 -8.31 3.12 15.49
N ILE A 45 -9.28 3.03 16.42
CA ILE A 45 -8.98 2.65 17.79
C ILE A 45 -9.20 1.14 17.94
N TRP A 46 -8.19 0.46 18.45
CA TRP A 46 -8.21 -0.94 18.80
C TRP A 46 -7.79 -1.11 20.26
N ASP A 47 -8.67 -1.68 21.08
CA ASP A 47 -8.43 -1.89 22.51
C ASP A 47 -7.90 -0.64 23.25
N GLY A 48 -8.52 0.53 22.95
CA GLY A 48 -8.19 1.83 23.55
C GLY A 48 -6.92 2.50 22.99
N MET A 49 -6.23 1.88 22.03
CA MET A 49 -5.00 2.42 21.40
C MET A 49 -5.22 2.68 19.92
N LYS A 50 -4.40 3.55 19.34
CA LYS A 50 -4.35 3.75 17.89
C LYS A 50 -3.83 2.49 17.21
N LEU A 51 -4.54 2.01 16.19
CA LEU A 51 -4.16 0.79 15.46
C LEU A 51 -2.77 0.90 14.85
N SER A 52 -2.42 2.06 14.30
CA SER A 52 -1.08 2.32 13.75
C SER A 52 0.02 2.16 14.80
N HIS A 53 -0.23 2.62 16.02
CA HIS A 53 0.71 2.46 17.13
C HIS A 53 0.87 0.99 17.51
N VAL A 54 -0.24 0.24 17.63
CA VAL A 54 -0.19 -1.19 17.91
C VAL A 54 0.61 -1.95 16.85
N ILE A 55 0.36 -1.64 15.56
CA ILE A 55 1.10 -2.27 14.46
C ILE A 55 2.60 -1.99 14.56
N ASN A 56 3.00 -0.75 14.80
CA ASN A 56 4.42 -0.38 14.86
C ASN A 56 5.14 -0.93 16.08
N GLU A 57 4.48 -1.04 17.23
CA GLU A 57 5.08 -1.53 18.47
C GLU A 57 5.07 -3.07 18.57
N GLN A 58 3.99 -3.70 18.13
CA GLN A 58 3.81 -5.14 18.28
C GLN A 58 4.13 -5.93 17.01
N HIS A 59 4.32 -5.23 15.88
CA HIS A 59 4.50 -5.84 14.55
C HIS A 59 3.40 -6.86 14.26
N GLU A 60 2.17 -6.47 14.54
CA GLU A 60 0.97 -7.28 14.29
C GLU A 60 -0.23 -6.36 14.04
N ASN A 61 -1.10 -6.75 13.13
CA ASN A 61 -2.40 -6.12 12.97
C ASN A 61 -3.47 -6.99 13.63
N PRO A 62 -3.74 -6.80 14.93
CA PRO A 62 -4.62 -7.71 15.67
C PRO A 62 -6.07 -7.62 15.23
N LYS A 63 -6.48 -6.50 14.63
CA LYS A 63 -7.83 -6.30 14.13
C LYS A 63 -8.12 -7.10 12.86
N TYR A 64 -7.17 -7.12 11.92
CA TYR A 64 -7.40 -7.62 10.57
C TYR A 64 -6.61 -8.89 10.22
N LEU A 65 -5.50 -9.14 10.92
CA LEU A 65 -4.66 -10.33 10.71
C LEU A 65 -4.10 -10.86 12.05
N PRO A 66 -4.99 -11.25 12.98
CA PRO A 66 -4.56 -11.69 14.31
C PRO A 66 -3.66 -12.93 14.26
N GLY A 67 -2.67 -13.00 15.15
CA GLY A 67 -1.76 -14.12 15.28
C GLY A 67 -0.71 -14.23 14.17
N LYS A 68 -0.60 -13.22 13.29
CA LYS A 68 0.42 -13.18 12.23
C LYS A 68 1.28 -11.94 12.39
N LYS A 69 2.57 -12.14 12.63
CA LYS A 69 3.53 -11.05 12.74
C LYS A 69 3.82 -10.45 11.37
N LEU A 70 3.92 -9.13 11.36
CA LEU A 70 4.50 -8.36 10.27
C LEU A 70 6.01 -8.27 10.48
N PRO A 71 6.82 -8.22 9.41
CA PRO A 71 8.25 -7.92 9.55
C PRO A 71 8.47 -6.54 10.19
N GLU A 72 9.54 -6.39 10.95
CA GLU A 72 9.88 -5.13 11.63
C GLU A 72 10.14 -3.96 10.67
N ASN A 73 10.47 -4.26 9.42
CA ASN A 73 10.69 -3.28 8.36
C ASN A 73 9.39 -2.77 7.71
N VAL A 74 8.23 -3.29 8.11
CA VAL A 74 6.92 -2.76 7.71
C VAL A 74 6.49 -1.70 8.72
N VAL A 75 6.30 -0.47 8.24
CA VAL A 75 5.94 0.69 9.06
C VAL A 75 4.52 1.15 8.73
N ALA A 76 3.65 1.18 9.73
CA ALA A 76 2.30 1.72 9.63
C ALA A 76 2.35 3.25 9.63
N VAL A 77 1.82 3.88 8.57
CA VAL A 77 1.76 5.33 8.37
C VAL A 77 0.32 5.73 8.13
N THR A 78 -0.18 6.69 8.88
CA THR A 78 -1.60 7.14 8.79
C THR A 78 -1.81 8.27 7.79
N ASP A 79 -0.81 9.08 7.55
CA ASP A 79 -0.85 10.10 6.50
C ASP A 79 -0.55 9.46 5.15
N LEU A 80 -1.53 9.54 4.23
CA LEU A 80 -1.44 8.91 2.90
C LEU A 80 -0.33 9.52 2.04
N ILE A 81 -0.20 10.83 2.06
CA ILE A 81 0.81 11.55 1.25
C ILE A 81 2.20 11.21 1.79
N GLU A 82 2.38 11.26 3.10
CA GLU A 82 3.64 10.91 3.75
C GLU A 82 4.05 9.47 3.46
N ALA A 83 3.09 8.54 3.46
CA ALA A 83 3.35 7.15 3.13
C ALA A 83 3.87 6.95 1.69
N CYS A 84 3.33 7.73 0.73
CA CYS A 84 3.48 7.48 -0.70
C CYS A 84 4.46 8.41 -1.44
N LYS A 85 4.76 9.60 -0.91
CA LYS A 85 5.47 10.68 -1.62
C LYS A 85 6.80 10.28 -2.28
N ASP A 86 7.54 9.39 -1.65
CA ASP A 86 8.87 8.95 -2.12
C ASP A 86 8.86 7.55 -2.72
N SER A 87 7.68 6.98 -2.97
CA SER A 87 7.55 5.60 -3.44
C SER A 87 7.85 5.49 -4.94
N ASP A 88 8.45 4.37 -5.32
CA ASP A 88 8.64 3.95 -6.72
C ASP A 88 7.53 2.99 -7.15
N LEU A 89 6.99 2.23 -6.19
CA LEU A 89 5.94 1.24 -6.40
C LEU A 89 4.85 1.38 -5.34
N LEU A 90 3.62 1.53 -5.79
CA LEU A 90 2.42 1.55 -4.95
C LEU A 90 1.61 0.27 -5.17
N VAL A 91 1.25 -0.41 -4.08
CA VAL A 91 0.41 -1.61 -4.12
C VAL A 91 -0.95 -1.29 -3.50
N PHE A 92 -1.98 -1.18 -4.35
CA PHE A 92 -3.34 -0.83 -3.92
C PHE A 92 -4.09 -2.08 -3.44
N VAL A 93 -4.47 -2.09 -2.17
CA VAL A 93 -5.19 -3.19 -1.49
C VAL A 93 -6.38 -2.66 -0.68
N VAL A 94 -6.85 -1.47 -1.00
CA VAL A 94 -8.05 -0.87 -0.38
C VAL A 94 -9.33 -1.40 -1.04
N PRO A 95 -10.48 -1.42 -0.33
CA PRO A 95 -11.76 -1.68 -0.97
C PRO A 95 -12.03 -0.69 -2.11
N HIS A 96 -12.65 -1.18 -3.19
CA HIS A 96 -12.82 -0.42 -4.44
C HIS A 96 -13.48 0.95 -4.26
N GLN A 97 -14.43 1.06 -3.31
CA GLN A 97 -15.13 2.32 -3.03
C GLN A 97 -14.22 3.45 -2.53
N PHE A 98 -13.04 3.12 -2.00
CA PHE A 98 -12.09 4.12 -1.48
C PHE A 98 -11.01 4.52 -2.50
N VAL A 99 -10.88 3.81 -3.60
CA VAL A 99 -9.78 4.01 -4.56
C VAL A 99 -9.80 5.40 -5.16
N SER A 100 -10.97 5.90 -5.59
CA SER A 100 -11.09 7.25 -6.15
C SER A 100 -10.61 8.32 -5.17
N GLY A 101 -11.07 8.27 -3.92
CA GLY A 101 -10.66 9.23 -2.90
C GLY A 101 -9.18 9.16 -2.55
N VAL A 102 -8.58 7.95 -2.57
CA VAL A 102 -7.13 7.78 -2.39
C VAL A 102 -6.37 8.40 -3.57
N CYS A 103 -6.81 8.13 -4.79
CA CYS A 103 -6.18 8.68 -5.98
C CYS A 103 -6.26 10.20 -6.04
N GLU A 104 -7.40 10.79 -5.70
CA GLU A 104 -7.58 12.23 -5.64
C GLU A 104 -6.63 12.89 -4.63
N GLN A 105 -6.47 12.30 -3.45
CA GLN A 105 -5.55 12.80 -2.43
C GLN A 105 -4.08 12.70 -2.86
N LEU A 106 -3.71 11.67 -3.61
CA LEU A 106 -2.33 11.47 -4.08
C LEU A 106 -1.97 12.31 -5.29
N GLN A 107 -2.95 12.95 -5.94
CA GLN A 107 -2.73 13.76 -7.13
C GLN A 107 -1.75 14.91 -6.84
N GLY A 108 -0.68 14.99 -7.65
CA GLY A 108 0.35 16.01 -7.50
C GLY A 108 1.37 15.79 -6.37
N HIS A 109 1.23 14.70 -5.59
CA HIS A 109 2.10 14.38 -4.46
C HIS A 109 3.03 13.18 -4.71
N LEU A 110 2.88 12.52 -5.85
CA LEU A 110 3.73 11.39 -6.22
C LEU A 110 4.89 11.84 -7.09
N LYS A 111 6.01 11.13 -6.99
CA LYS A 111 7.14 11.38 -7.89
C LYS A 111 6.85 10.91 -9.31
N ASP A 112 7.55 11.50 -10.28
CA ASP A 112 7.45 11.12 -11.68
C ASP A 112 7.87 9.65 -11.90
N GLY A 113 7.08 8.92 -12.69
CA GLY A 113 7.40 7.54 -13.06
C GLY A 113 7.06 6.49 -12.01
N VAL A 114 6.30 6.83 -10.96
CA VAL A 114 5.80 5.85 -9.99
C VAL A 114 4.98 4.77 -10.68
N LEU A 115 5.20 3.52 -10.30
CA LEU A 115 4.39 2.39 -10.76
C LEU A 115 3.28 2.10 -9.74
N ALA A 116 2.12 1.70 -10.21
CA ALA A 116 1.03 1.25 -9.36
C ALA A 116 0.57 -0.14 -9.77
N VAL A 117 0.40 -1.02 -8.78
CA VAL A 117 -0.17 -2.36 -8.93
C VAL A 117 -1.46 -2.40 -8.13
N SER A 118 -2.54 -2.85 -8.74
CA SER A 118 -3.82 -3.03 -8.07
C SER A 118 -4.12 -4.51 -7.84
N LEU A 119 -4.42 -4.86 -6.59
CA LEU A 119 -4.88 -6.18 -6.17
C LEU A 119 -6.39 -6.17 -5.88
N ILE A 120 -7.12 -5.23 -6.44
CA ILE A 120 -8.56 -5.00 -6.25
C ILE A 120 -9.34 -5.71 -7.36
N LYS A 121 -10.49 -6.32 -7.04
CA LYS A 121 -11.33 -7.00 -8.04
C LYS A 121 -11.84 -6.05 -9.14
N VAL A 122 -11.74 -6.49 -10.37
CA VAL A 122 -11.51 -5.83 -11.66
C VAL A 122 -12.59 -4.88 -12.21
N LEU A 123 -13.85 -4.97 -11.87
CA LEU A 123 -14.90 -4.33 -12.69
C LEU A 123 -14.96 -2.79 -12.64
N ILE A 124 -14.33 -2.16 -11.69
CA ILE A 124 -14.37 -0.69 -11.47
C ILE A 124 -13.08 0.00 -11.93
N LEU A 125 -12.01 -0.76 -12.14
CA LEU A 125 -10.68 -0.23 -12.48
C LEU A 125 -10.61 0.49 -13.82
N LEU A 126 -11.47 0.18 -14.78
CA LEU A 126 -11.55 0.91 -16.07
C LEU A 126 -11.93 2.39 -15.86
N PHE A 127 -12.83 2.69 -14.93
CA PHE A 127 -13.23 4.06 -14.61
C PHE A 127 -12.10 4.83 -13.88
N ILE A 128 -11.40 4.16 -12.98
CA ILE A 128 -10.28 4.76 -12.23
C ILE A 128 -9.07 4.96 -13.13
N PHE A 129 -8.81 4.02 -14.04
CA PHE A 129 -7.73 4.14 -15.02
C PHE A 129 -7.91 5.38 -15.91
N PHE A 130 -9.13 5.67 -16.39
CA PHE A 130 -9.41 6.88 -17.16
C PHE A 130 -9.23 8.16 -16.34
N SER A 131 -9.61 8.18 -15.07
CA SER A 131 -9.43 9.34 -14.19
C SER A 131 -7.95 9.57 -13.85
N PHE A 132 -7.20 8.51 -13.61
CA PHE A 132 -5.76 8.60 -13.24
C PHE A 132 -4.86 8.93 -14.44
N VAL A 133 -5.12 8.37 -15.61
CA VAL A 133 -4.37 8.64 -16.85
C VAL A 133 -4.64 10.05 -17.37
N ALA A 134 -5.86 10.58 -17.17
CA ALA A 134 -6.18 11.95 -17.51
C ALA A 134 -5.47 13.00 -16.62
N ILE A 135 -5.08 12.59 -15.41
CA ILE A 135 -4.55 13.47 -14.35
C ILE A 135 -3.02 13.42 -14.26
N SER A 136 -2.41 12.30 -14.61
CA SER A 136 -0.94 12.17 -14.62
C SER A 136 -0.46 11.50 -15.90
N ARG A 137 0.15 12.27 -16.79
CA ARG A 137 0.72 11.78 -18.06
C ARG A 137 1.85 10.75 -17.92
N ARG A 138 2.20 10.29 -16.69
CA ARG A 138 3.38 9.47 -16.39
C ARG A 138 3.17 8.33 -15.38
N LEU A 139 1.94 8.03 -14.99
CA LEU A 139 1.66 6.88 -14.12
C LEU A 139 1.44 5.63 -14.97
N PHE A 140 2.23 4.60 -14.74
CA PHE A 140 2.04 3.29 -15.35
C PHE A 140 1.35 2.37 -14.34
N MET A 141 0.12 1.92 -14.62
CA MET A 141 -0.61 1.00 -13.76
C MET A 141 -0.60 -0.41 -14.35
N ILE A 142 -0.09 -1.35 -13.57
CA ILE A 142 -0.16 -2.79 -13.88
C ILE A 142 -1.30 -3.38 -13.07
N MET A 143 -2.28 -3.97 -13.76
CA MET A 143 -3.38 -4.69 -13.10
C MET A 143 -3.03 -6.18 -12.99
N VAL A 144 -3.00 -6.68 -11.76
CA VAL A 144 -2.96 -8.10 -11.49
C VAL A 144 -4.35 -8.54 -11.06
N THR A 145 -5.07 -9.23 -11.94
CA THR A 145 -6.33 -9.89 -11.60
C THR A 145 -6.01 -11.23 -10.96
N LEU A 146 -6.28 -11.35 -9.68
CA LEU A 146 -6.34 -12.67 -9.07
C LEU A 146 -7.63 -13.34 -9.58
N GLY A 147 -7.44 -14.32 -10.47
CA GLY A 147 -8.54 -15.10 -11.00
C GLY A 147 -9.35 -15.76 -9.88
N THR A 148 -10.67 -15.67 -9.97
CA THR A 148 -11.58 -16.50 -9.18
C THR A 148 -11.81 -17.76 -10.00
N GLU A 149 -11.23 -18.89 -9.60
CA GLU A 149 -11.88 -20.18 -9.76
C GLU A 149 -12.76 -20.46 -8.55
#